data_9a9a2dc3b8536b6211d7b1ea216a8375
#
_entry.id   9a9a2dc3b8536b6211d7b1ea216a8375
#
_cell.length_a   1.000
_cell.length_b   1.000
_cell.length_c   1.000
_cell.angle_alpha   90.00
_cell.angle_beta   90.00
_cell.angle_gamma   90.00
#
_symmetry.space_group_name_H-M   'P 1'
#
loop_
_entity.id
_entity.type
_entity.pdbx_description
1 polymer ?
#
loop_
_entity_poly.entity_id
_entity_poly.type
_entity_poly.pdbx_seq_one_letter_code
_entity_poly.pdbx_strand_id
1 'polypeptide(L)'
;MKYPYLDKIQKNGDVKKLPQQELPLLCEDIRNFLIESVSSTGGHLSSNLGVVELTVALHRALTLPQDKILFDVGHQCYTHKLLTGRREGFAHLRQVDGLSGFPSPQESDCDTFIAGHGSTALSTAIGVARAKKLKKEPGKVVAIIGDGAFTGGMVYEGMNNIDTLNNLIVVLNDNKMSISKNVGQMANYLTKLRTDPKYFRVKAHMETALGCIPAVGTALVEVLQEGKKIIRRGIYHSTMFEEMGFQYVGPVDGHDVTELTRIFTNLQEQYSPVFLHIVTQKGKGLKPAEENPGEFHSVSAFDLDHLTNPEMSPKDSFSNRFGNKLAALGREVPNLCAITAAMKYGTGLNFFYRAIPERFFDVGMAEEHAVTFAAGLASQGMLPVVAIYSTFFQRAYDQMIHDVNLMHLDVLFAVDRAGLVPGDGETHQGIYDTGYFSQIGIPVYSPCNYAELEYWLEALVKTMRGPRAIRYARGEEKPALAALGCTGKPYDMLCGADKADTVLVSYGAETEEILAAAELLRHQGMAADCCKLVQVYPLPDGLCRQLSNYKTILFAEESVATGGIGQQLCTALQAAGWQGRFILRGVDNTHLLHATVPQLRRDQGLDAHTLAQDVLTRN
;
A
#
# COMPACT_ATOMS: atom_id res chain seq x y z
N MET A 1 -30.78 -8.59 -20.68
CA MET A 1 -29.81 -7.71 -20.00
C MET A 1 -29.11 -8.55 -18.93
N LYS A 2 -27.79 -8.54 -18.91
CA LYS A 2 -27.02 -9.40 -17.98
C LYS A 2 -27.08 -8.91 -16.53
N TYR A 3 -27.19 -7.59 -16.35
CA TYR A 3 -27.23 -6.92 -15.05
C TYR A 3 -28.39 -5.91 -14.99
N PRO A 4 -29.66 -6.36 -14.88
CA PRO A 4 -30.84 -5.53 -15.11
C PRO A 4 -30.99 -4.37 -14.12
N TYR A 5 -30.46 -4.48 -12.91
CA TYR A 5 -30.52 -3.41 -11.91
C TYR A 5 -29.31 -2.47 -12.02
N LEU A 6 -28.12 -3.00 -12.28
CA LEU A 6 -26.93 -2.19 -12.52
C LEU A 6 -27.05 -1.38 -13.82
N ASP A 7 -27.76 -1.89 -14.84
CA ASP A 7 -28.02 -1.17 -16.10
C ASP A 7 -28.86 0.11 -15.90
N LYS A 8 -29.58 0.23 -14.76
CA LYS A 8 -30.32 1.44 -14.38
C LYS A 8 -29.39 2.55 -13.82
N ILE A 9 -28.13 2.23 -13.50
CA ILE A 9 -27.17 3.14 -12.90
C ILE A 9 -26.22 3.65 -14.01
N GLN A 10 -26.44 4.88 -14.45
CA GLN A 10 -25.66 5.53 -15.52
C GLN A 10 -24.80 6.69 -14.98
N LYS A 11 -25.19 7.28 -13.87
CA LYS A 11 -24.50 8.42 -13.26
C LYS A 11 -24.73 8.49 -11.76
N ASN A 12 -23.91 9.33 -11.11
CA ASN A 12 -24.07 9.63 -9.70
C ASN A 12 -25.53 10.04 -9.36
N GLY A 13 -26.06 9.47 -8.29
CA GLY A 13 -27.41 9.74 -7.79
C GLY A 13 -28.52 8.85 -8.38
N ASP A 14 -28.26 8.04 -9.42
CA ASP A 14 -29.29 7.17 -9.99
C ASP A 14 -29.77 6.10 -9.01
N VAL A 15 -28.89 5.63 -8.10
CA VAL A 15 -29.26 4.69 -7.04
C VAL A 15 -30.40 5.21 -6.16
N LYS A 16 -30.57 6.54 -6.01
CA LYS A 16 -31.65 7.15 -5.23
C LYS A 16 -33.01 6.99 -5.86
N LYS A 17 -33.08 6.70 -7.15
CA LYS A 17 -34.32 6.52 -7.91
C LYS A 17 -34.86 5.10 -7.81
N LEU A 18 -34.04 4.14 -7.41
CA LEU A 18 -34.47 2.74 -7.29
C LEU A 18 -35.39 2.56 -6.08
N PRO A 19 -36.45 1.74 -6.20
CA PRO A 19 -37.22 1.28 -5.04
C PRO A 19 -36.33 0.57 -4.03
N GLN A 20 -36.61 0.73 -2.73
CA GLN A 20 -35.82 0.09 -1.68
C GLN A 20 -35.74 -1.43 -1.81
N GLN A 21 -36.79 -2.05 -2.30
CA GLN A 21 -36.87 -3.50 -2.53
C GLN A 21 -35.93 -4.00 -3.63
N GLU A 22 -35.47 -3.11 -4.54
CA GLU A 22 -34.55 -3.45 -5.61
C GLU A 22 -33.06 -3.31 -5.18
N LEU A 23 -32.77 -2.70 -4.03
CA LEU A 23 -31.37 -2.50 -3.59
C LEU A 23 -30.61 -3.82 -3.36
N PRO A 24 -31.18 -4.87 -2.75
CA PRO A 24 -30.51 -6.17 -2.66
C PRO A 24 -30.16 -6.78 -4.02
N LEU A 25 -31.04 -6.63 -5.01
CA LEU A 25 -30.84 -7.12 -6.37
C LEU A 25 -29.75 -6.32 -7.11
N LEU A 26 -29.69 -5.01 -6.87
CA LEU A 26 -28.59 -4.18 -7.35
C LEU A 26 -27.24 -4.63 -6.74
N CYS A 27 -27.22 -4.96 -5.44
CA CYS A 27 -26.00 -5.46 -4.79
C CYS A 27 -25.54 -6.78 -5.41
N GLU A 28 -26.45 -7.67 -5.78
CA GLU A 28 -26.15 -8.91 -6.47
C GLU A 28 -25.57 -8.66 -7.87
N ASP A 29 -26.21 -7.80 -8.67
CA ASP A 29 -25.71 -7.41 -10.00
C ASP A 29 -24.29 -6.82 -9.92
N ILE A 30 -24.05 -5.89 -8.97
CA ILE A 30 -22.74 -5.27 -8.75
C ILE A 30 -21.70 -6.36 -8.41
N ARG A 31 -22.02 -7.27 -7.51
CA ARG A 31 -21.11 -8.34 -7.09
C ARG A 31 -20.72 -9.24 -8.26
N ASN A 32 -21.72 -9.68 -9.04
CA ASN A 32 -21.49 -10.51 -10.22
C ASN A 32 -20.66 -9.78 -11.29
N PHE A 33 -20.94 -8.50 -11.51
CA PHE A 33 -20.15 -7.66 -12.43
C PHE A 33 -18.70 -7.53 -11.96
N LEU A 34 -18.46 -7.29 -10.67
CA LEU A 34 -17.10 -7.16 -10.12
C LEU A 34 -16.31 -8.46 -10.24
N ILE A 35 -16.94 -9.61 -9.97
CA ILE A 35 -16.30 -10.93 -10.12
C ILE A 35 -15.87 -11.13 -11.58
N GLU A 36 -16.74 -10.87 -12.54
CA GLU A 36 -16.43 -11.02 -13.96
C GLU A 36 -15.38 -10.02 -14.45
N SER A 37 -15.53 -8.75 -14.10
CA SER A 37 -14.58 -7.71 -14.53
C SER A 37 -13.17 -7.96 -13.97
N VAL A 38 -13.06 -8.22 -12.66
CA VAL A 38 -11.76 -8.44 -12.03
C VAL A 38 -11.14 -9.78 -12.44
N SER A 39 -11.94 -10.80 -12.79
CA SER A 39 -11.38 -12.03 -13.37
C SER A 39 -10.64 -11.77 -14.68
N SER A 40 -11.10 -10.81 -15.47
CA SER A 40 -10.50 -10.45 -16.76
C SER A 40 -9.33 -9.49 -16.66
N THR A 41 -9.39 -8.51 -15.76
CA THR A 41 -8.38 -7.43 -15.67
C THR A 41 -7.37 -7.62 -14.55
N GLY A 42 -7.68 -8.46 -13.56
CA GLY A 42 -7.04 -8.43 -12.26
C GLY A 42 -7.55 -7.27 -11.40
N GLY A 43 -7.18 -7.24 -10.12
CA GLY A 43 -7.57 -6.17 -9.21
C GLY A 43 -7.79 -6.62 -7.77
N HIS A 44 -8.37 -5.74 -6.95
CA HIS A 44 -8.72 -6.03 -5.56
C HIS A 44 -10.12 -6.62 -5.49
N LEU A 45 -10.22 -7.96 -5.32
CA LEU A 45 -11.51 -8.63 -5.41
C LEU A 45 -12.21 -8.78 -4.06
N SER A 46 -11.59 -9.51 -3.12
CA SER A 46 -12.25 -9.89 -1.87
C SER A 46 -12.68 -8.68 -1.01
N SER A 47 -11.90 -7.61 -1.03
CA SER A 47 -12.19 -6.37 -0.29
C SER A 47 -13.40 -5.64 -0.86
N ASN A 48 -13.53 -5.59 -2.19
CA ASN A 48 -14.66 -4.97 -2.88
C ASN A 48 -15.96 -5.76 -2.68
N LEU A 49 -15.89 -7.09 -2.77
CA LEU A 49 -17.07 -7.95 -2.56
C LEU A 49 -17.63 -7.83 -1.12
N GLY A 50 -16.77 -7.50 -0.15
CA GLY A 50 -17.18 -7.34 1.25
C GLY A 50 -17.89 -6.03 1.57
N VAL A 51 -17.89 -5.02 0.68
CA VAL A 51 -18.42 -3.68 0.97
C VAL A 51 -19.48 -3.20 -0.03
N VAL A 52 -20.06 -4.09 -0.80
CA VAL A 52 -21.07 -3.73 -1.82
C VAL A 52 -22.28 -3.08 -1.17
N GLU A 53 -22.91 -3.73 -0.17
CA GLU A 53 -24.09 -3.24 0.53
C GLU A 53 -23.82 -1.92 1.27
N LEU A 54 -22.66 -1.82 1.95
CA LEU A 54 -22.21 -0.60 2.60
C LEU A 54 -22.16 0.58 1.61
N THR A 55 -21.52 0.36 0.46
CA THR A 55 -21.34 1.42 -0.53
C THR A 55 -22.64 1.84 -1.19
N VAL A 56 -23.52 0.87 -1.51
CA VAL A 56 -24.88 1.15 -2.03
C VAL A 56 -25.68 1.96 -1.02
N ALA A 57 -25.66 1.58 0.27
CA ALA A 57 -26.38 2.30 1.33
C ALA A 57 -25.86 3.73 1.52
N LEU A 58 -24.55 3.95 1.44
CA LEU A 58 -23.94 5.29 1.48
C LEU A 58 -24.43 6.15 0.31
N HIS A 59 -24.36 5.65 -0.91
CA HIS A 59 -24.84 6.38 -2.10
C HIS A 59 -26.34 6.62 -2.08
N ARG A 60 -27.11 5.77 -1.41
CA ARG A 60 -28.54 5.96 -1.20
C ARG A 60 -28.83 7.12 -0.26
N ALA A 61 -28.05 7.26 0.82
CA ALA A 61 -28.26 8.25 1.86
C ALA A 61 -27.59 9.60 1.57
N LEU A 62 -26.35 9.58 1.02
CA LEU A 62 -25.53 10.78 0.81
C LEU A 62 -25.81 11.46 -0.54
N THR A 63 -25.48 12.75 -0.63
CA THR A 63 -25.58 13.56 -1.86
C THR A 63 -24.17 13.98 -2.30
N LEU A 64 -23.53 13.14 -3.13
CA LEU A 64 -22.22 13.48 -3.70
C LEU A 64 -22.37 14.46 -4.87
N PRO A 65 -21.39 15.34 -5.10
CA PRO A 65 -20.13 15.51 -4.34
C PRO A 65 -20.25 16.47 -3.13
N GLN A 66 -21.46 16.92 -2.76
CA GLN A 66 -21.66 17.79 -1.59
C GLN A 66 -21.26 17.07 -0.30
N ASP A 67 -21.78 15.85 -0.07
CA ASP A 67 -21.24 14.95 0.94
C ASP A 67 -19.93 14.35 0.44
N LYS A 68 -19.06 13.92 1.33
CA LYS A 68 -17.76 13.37 0.99
C LYS A 68 -17.58 11.96 1.55
N ILE A 69 -17.07 11.06 0.73
CA ILE A 69 -16.65 9.70 1.14
C ILE A 69 -15.14 9.61 0.99
N LEU A 70 -14.45 9.17 2.03
CA LEU A 70 -13.02 8.88 2.04
C LEU A 70 -12.81 7.42 2.39
N PHE A 71 -12.11 6.70 1.53
CA PHE A 71 -11.77 5.30 1.74
C PHE A 71 -10.35 5.20 2.27
N ASP A 72 -10.17 4.53 3.40
CA ASP A 72 -8.82 4.21 3.90
C ASP A 72 -8.19 3.12 3.03
N VAL A 73 -6.92 3.25 2.66
CA VAL A 73 -6.25 2.50 1.59
C VAL A 73 -6.91 2.73 0.23
N GLY A 74 -8.23 2.65 0.13
CA GLY A 74 -9.01 2.95 -1.07
C GLY A 74 -9.20 1.79 -2.05
N HIS A 75 -8.58 0.65 -1.82
CA HIS A 75 -8.68 -0.53 -2.70
C HIS A 75 -10.08 -1.17 -2.77
N GLN A 76 -11.02 -0.77 -1.91
CA GLN A 76 -12.42 -1.21 -1.84
C GLN A 76 -13.41 -0.23 -2.50
N CYS A 77 -12.97 0.60 -3.44
CA CYS A 77 -13.78 1.68 -4.03
C CYS A 77 -14.53 1.30 -5.32
N TYR A 78 -14.47 0.05 -5.79
CA TYR A 78 -15.01 -0.31 -7.11
C TYR A 78 -16.53 -0.12 -7.22
N THR A 79 -17.28 -0.49 -6.19
CA THR A 79 -18.72 -0.21 -6.13
C THR A 79 -19.01 1.30 -6.19
N HIS A 80 -18.20 2.13 -5.53
CA HIS A 80 -18.30 3.59 -5.63
C HIS A 80 -18.07 4.09 -7.06
N LYS A 81 -17.08 3.55 -7.77
CA LYS A 81 -16.83 3.88 -9.19
C LYS A 81 -18.02 3.48 -10.07
N LEU A 82 -18.61 2.31 -9.87
CA LEU A 82 -19.82 1.88 -10.59
C LEU A 82 -20.99 2.85 -10.35
N LEU A 83 -21.26 3.20 -9.10
CA LEU A 83 -22.38 4.05 -8.72
C LEU A 83 -22.22 5.53 -9.12
N THR A 84 -21.00 5.92 -9.52
CA THR A 84 -20.68 7.26 -10.06
C THR A 84 -20.56 7.29 -11.59
N GLY A 85 -21.00 6.21 -12.29
CA GLY A 85 -21.14 6.19 -13.74
C GLY A 85 -19.87 5.78 -14.50
N ARG A 86 -18.88 5.17 -13.85
CA ARG A 86 -17.58 4.79 -14.47
C ARG A 86 -17.53 3.33 -14.92
N ARG A 87 -18.68 2.69 -15.16
CA ARG A 87 -18.78 1.24 -15.46
C ARG A 87 -17.96 0.83 -16.67
N GLU A 88 -18.00 1.61 -17.76
CA GLU A 88 -17.29 1.29 -19.01
C GLU A 88 -15.77 1.20 -18.81
N GLY A 89 -15.22 2.03 -17.94
CA GLY A 89 -13.77 2.05 -17.63
C GLY A 89 -13.25 0.77 -16.96
N PHE A 90 -14.13 -0.08 -16.45
CA PHE A 90 -13.73 -1.37 -15.86
C PHE A 90 -13.13 -2.35 -16.89
N ALA A 91 -13.38 -2.17 -18.18
CA ALA A 91 -12.72 -2.95 -19.24
C ALA A 91 -11.19 -2.77 -19.23
N HIS A 92 -10.71 -1.64 -18.71
CA HIS A 92 -9.29 -1.28 -18.61
C HIS A 92 -8.88 -0.94 -17.17
N LEU A 93 -9.52 -1.59 -16.18
CA LEU A 93 -9.19 -1.37 -14.76
C LEU A 93 -7.70 -1.68 -14.50
N ARG A 94 -6.99 -0.73 -13.88
CA ARG A 94 -5.54 -0.81 -13.56
C ARG A 94 -4.63 -0.98 -14.78
N GLN A 95 -5.07 -0.51 -15.92
CA GLN A 95 -4.30 -0.50 -17.18
C GLN A 95 -4.08 0.94 -17.64
N VAL A 96 -3.24 1.11 -18.66
CA VAL A 96 -2.98 2.42 -19.29
C VAL A 96 -4.30 3.02 -19.78
N ASP A 97 -4.48 4.30 -19.51
CA ASP A 97 -5.69 5.08 -19.85
C ASP A 97 -7.00 4.50 -19.30
N GLY A 98 -6.89 3.58 -18.34
CA GLY A 98 -8.02 2.95 -17.66
C GLY A 98 -8.30 3.53 -16.27
N LEU A 99 -9.24 2.89 -15.55
CA LEU A 99 -9.56 3.27 -14.18
C LEU A 99 -8.44 2.88 -13.21
N SER A 100 -8.13 3.78 -12.30
CA SER A 100 -7.28 3.49 -11.14
C SER A 100 -7.92 2.41 -10.25
N GLY A 101 -7.10 1.60 -9.62
CA GLY A 101 -7.52 0.66 -8.57
C GLY A 101 -7.92 1.35 -7.25
N PHE A 102 -7.76 2.67 -7.16
CA PHE A 102 -8.00 3.51 -5.99
C PHE A 102 -8.87 4.71 -6.36
N PRO A 103 -9.46 5.45 -5.38
CA PRO A 103 -10.12 6.71 -5.65
C PRO A 103 -9.14 7.71 -6.26
N SER A 104 -9.61 8.44 -7.28
CA SER A 104 -8.82 9.48 -7.95
C SER A 104 -9.70 10.70 -8.29
N PRO A 105 -9.42 11.89 -7.72
CA PRO A 105 -10.11 13.12 -8.07
C PRO A 105 -9.97 13.52 -9.55
N GLN A 106 -8.99 12.96 -10.26
CA GLN A 106 -8.83 13.16 -11.70
C GLN A 106 -9.87 12.40 -12.52
N GLU A 107 -10.45 11.32 -11.96
CA GLU A 107 -11.49 10.52 -12.60
C GLU A 107 -12.90 11.06 -12.34
N SER A 108 -13.15 11.62 -11.15
CA SER A 108 -14.47 12.07 -10.73
C SER A 108 -14.40 13.06 -9.56
N ASP A 109 -15.28 14.07 -9.58
CA ASP A 109 -15.50 15.01 -8.46
C ASP A 109 -16.13 14.33 -7.22
N CYS A 110 -16.64 13.11 -7.38
CA CYS A 110 -17.11 12.26 -6.28
C CYS A 110 -15.96 11.62 -5.49
N ASP A 111 -14.78 11.53 -6.05
CA ASP A 111 -13.57 11.04 -5.37
C ASP A 111 -12.90 12.22 -4.65
N THR A 112 -12.94 12.21 -3.33
CA THR A 112 -12.54 13.38 -2.52
C THR A 112 -11.03 13.50 -2.38
N PHE A 113 -10.30 12.37 -2.36
CA PHE A 113 -8.89 12.31 -2.04
C PHE A 113 -8.23 11.08 -2.66
N ILE A 114 -6.99 11.21 -3.11
CA ILE A 114 -6.19 10.07 -3.55
C ILE A 114 -5.91 9.18 -2.32
N ALA A 115 -6.09 7.88 -2.48
CA ALA A 115 -5.78 6.88 -1.47
C ALA A 115 -4.85 5.81 -2.03
N GLY A 116 -4.25 5.02 -1.17
CA GLY A 116 -3.28 3.95 -1.51
C GLY A 116 -2.58 3.45 -0.24
N HIS A 117 -2.16 4.37 0.62
CA HIS A 117 -1.59 4.06 1.93
C HIS A 117 -2.69 4.04 3.01
N GLY A 118 -2.55 3.13 3.98
CA GLY A 118 -3.55 2.95 5.05
C GLY A 118 -3.43 3.95 6.19
N SER A 119 -4.45 3.98 7.03
CA SER A 119 -4.55 4.75 8.28
C SER A 119 -4.64 6.28 8.11
N THR A 120 -4.81 6.79 6.87
CA THR A 120 -4.82 8.23 6.59
C THR A 120 -6.22 8.84 6.51
N ALA A 121 -7.25 8.03 6.21
CA ALA A 121 -8.58 8.52 5.89
C ALA A 121 -9.25 9.30 7.03
N LEU A 122 -9.02 8.92 8.30
CA LEU A 122 -9.60 9.64 9.43
C LEU A 122 -9.03 11.06 9.55
N SER A 123 -7.71 11.21 9.50
CA SER A 123 -7.06 12.53 9.58
C SER A 123 -7.49 13.42 8.41
N THR A 124 -7.56 12.85 7.20
CA THR A 124 -8.05 13.57 6.02
C THR A 124 -9.52 13.98 6.18
N ALA A 125 -10.38 13.08 6.68
CA ALA A 125 -11.80 13.35 6.90
C ALA A 125 -12.02 14.46 7.95
N ILE A 126 -11.24 14.48 9.02
CA ILE A 126 -11.26 15.54 10.03
C ILE A 126 -10.91 16.89 9.37
N GLY A 127 -9.85 16.92 8.55
CA GLY A 127 -9.46 18.13 7.81
C GLY A 127 -10.58 18.64 6.88
N VAL A 128 -11.19 17.75 6.10
CA VAL A 128 -12.30 18.06 5.20
C VAL A 128 -13.53 18.55 5.98
N ALA A 129 -13.88 17.86 7.09
CA ALA A 129 -15.04 18.24 7.92
C ALA A 129 -14.84 19.62 8.57
N ARG A 130 -13.64 19.94 9.04
CA ARG A 130 -13.29 21.26 9.56
C ARG A 130 -13.34 22.34 8.48
N ALA A 131 -12.79 22.06 7.30
CA ALA A 131 -12.82 23.00 6.17
C ALA A 131 -14.26 23.36 5.80
N LYS A 132 -15.17 22.36 5.68
CA LYS A 132 -16.60 22.60 5.44
C LYS A 132 -17.23 23.48 6.54
N LYS A 133 -16.92 23.18 7.80
CA LYS A 133 -17.43 23.98 8.94
C LYS A 133 -16.96 25.45 8.89
N LEU A 134 -15.67 25.67 8.60
CA LEU A 134 -15.09 27.02 8.48
C LEU A 134 -15.70 27.81 7.29
N LYS A 135 -15.92 27.14 6.18
CA LYS A 135 -16.56 27.73 4.99
C LYS A 135 -18.08 27.80 5.10
N LYS A 136 -18.68 27.24 6.16
CA LYS A 136 -20.15 27.11 6.33
C LYS A 136 -20.81 26.33 5.18
N GLU A 137 -20.09 25.37 4.61
CA GLU A 137 -20.59 24.48 3.56
C GLU A 137 -21.35 23.31 4.18
N PRO A 138 -22.56 22.99 3.67
CA PRO A 138 -23.33 21.83 4.15
C PRO A 138 -22.70 20.50 3.70
N GLY A 139 -23.16 19.41 4.31
CA GLY A 139 -22.86 18.04 3.93
C GLY A 139 -21.99 17.31 4.94
N LYS A 140 -22.16 15.99 4.95
CA LYS A 140 -21.44 15.05 5.82
C LYS A 140 -20.12 14.63 5.18
N VAL A 141 -19.19 14.20 6.03
CA VAL A 141 -17.92 13.58 5.66
C VAL A 141 -17.87 12.19 6.28
N VAL A 142 -17.71 11.18 5.45
CA VAL A 142 -17.67 9.78 5.87
C VAL A 142 -16.28 9.21 5.61
N ALA A 143 -15.60 8.74 6.65
CA ALA A 143 -14.35 7.98 6.56
C ALA A 143 -14.64 6.48 6.71
N ILE A 144 -14.28 5.67 5.73
CA ILE A 144 -14.42 4.20 5.78
C ILE A 144 -13.04 3.62 6.06
N ILE A 145 -12.89 2.97 7.21
CA ILE A 145 -11.62 2.43 7.68
C ILE A 145 -11.79 0.93 7.90
N GLY A 146 -10.93 0.12 7.28
CA GLY A 146 -10.86 -1.31 7.56
C GLY A 146 -10.18 -1.59 8.90
N ASP A 147 -10.56 -2.69 9.54
CA ASP A 147 -10.00 -3.15 10.82
C ASP A 147 -8.47 -3.38 10.77
N GLY A 148 -7.91 -3.74 9.59
CA GLY A 148 -6.47 -3.77 9.37
C GLY A 148 -5.82 -2.38 9.44
N ALA A 149 -6.37 -1.41 8.71
CA ALA A 149 -5.89 -0.03 8.72
C ALA A 149 -6.08 0.65 10.10
N PHE A 150 -7.04 0.17 10.89
CA PHE A 150 -7.30 0.64 12.25
C PHE A 150 -6.17 0.27 13.24
N THR A 151 -5.20 -0.55 12.84
CA THR A 151 -4.01 -0.85 13.65
C THR A 151 -2.92 0.23 13.57
N GLY A 152 -2.97 1.12 12.58
CA GLY A 152 -1.96 2.17 12.39
C GLY A 152 -2.09 3.35 13.34
N GLY A 153 -0.96 3.94 13.73
CA GLY A 153 -0.87 5.01 14.72
C GLY A 153 -1.67 6.27 14.37
N MET A 154 -1.67 6.70 13.11
CA MET A 154 -2.37 7.90 12.65
C MET A 154 -3.89 7.87 12.92
N VAL A 155 -4.51 6.69 12.98
CA VAL A 155 -5.93 6.58 13.35
C VAL A 155 -6.16 7.08 14.78
N TYR A 156 -5.27 6.70 15.70
CA TYR A 156 -5.33 7.13 17.12
C TYR A 156 -5.01 8.61 17.26
N GLU A 157 -4.05 9.11 16.51
CA GLU A 157 -3.76 10.55 16.42
C GLU A 157 -4.99 11.32 15.92
N GLY A 158 -5.64 10.83 14.86
CA GLY A 158 -6.88 11.39 14.35
C GLY A 158 -8.00 11.36 15.41
N MET A 159 -8.23 10.23 16.06
CA MET A 159 -9.24 10.12 17.12
C MET A 159 -8.97 11.07 18.30
N ASN A 160 -7.71 11.23 18.70
CA ASN A 160 -7.32 12.15 19.78
C ASN A 160 -7.55 13.63 19.42
N ASN A 161 -7.63 13.97 18.13
CA ASN A 161 -7.86 15.32 17.64
C ASN A 161 -9.32 15.57 17.19
N ILE A 162 -10.22 14.67 17.52
CA ILE A 162 -11.65 14.88 17.32
C ILE A 162 -12.15 15.95 18.28
N ASP A 163 -12.88 16.86 17.70
CA ASP A 163 -13.58 17.94 18.38
C ASP A 163 -15.08 17.84 18.04
N THR A 164 -15.86 18.84 18.34
CA THR A 164 -17.29 18.94 18.03
C THR A 164 -17.60 18.98 16.52
N LEU A 165 -17.21 17.94 15.79
CA LEU A 165 -17.45 17.77 14.35
C LEU A 165 -18.76 17.00 14.12
N ASN A 166 -19.88 17.72 14.08
CA ASN A 166 -21.22 17.14 13.85
C ASN A 166 -21.46 16.66 12.43
N ASN A 167 -20.54 16.92 11.53
CA ASN A 167 -20.60 16.50 10.13
C ASN A 167 -19.67 15.32 9.79
N LEU A 168 -19.05 14.67 10.81
CA LEU A 168 -18.14 13.55 10.63
C LEU A 168 -18.79 12.22 11.03
N ILE A 169 -18.69 11.23 10.14
CA ILE A 169 -19.07 9.83 10.37
C ILE A 169 -17.84 8.96 10.08
N VAL A 170 -17.40 8.20 11.07
CA VAL A 170 -16.35 7.18 10.90
C VAL A 170 -17.01 5.82 10.81
N VAL A 171 -16.77 5.08 9.75
CA VAL A 171 -17.26 3.71 9.54
C VAL A 171 -16.09 2.76 9.73
N LEU A 172 -16.10 1.99 10.80
CA LEU A 172 -15.19 0.86 10.98
C LEU A 172 -15.77 -0.37 10.27
N ASN A 173 -15.11 -0.81 9.21
CA ASN A 173 -15.44 -2.04 8.50
C ASN A 173 -14.65 -3.21 9.09
N ASP A 174 -15.26 -3.94 10.01
CA ASP A 174 -14.66 -5.06 10.73
C ASP A 174 -14.96 -6.39 10.01
N ASN A 175 -13.98 -6.93 9.31
CA ASN A 175 -14.06 -8.21 8.62
C ASN A 175 -13.08 -9.26 9.18
N LYS A 176 -12.39 -8.98 10.29
CA LYS A 176 -11.43 -9.84 11.00
C LYS A 176 -10.13 -10.10 10.22
N MET A 177 -9.95 -9.42 9.09
CA MET A 177 -8.87 -9.70 8.15
C MET A 177 -8.27 -8.40 7.58
N SER A 178 -6.93 -8.30 7.61
CA SER A 178 -6.18 -7.48 6.66
C SER A 178 -5.85 -8.33 5.41
N ILE A 179 -4.60 -8.42 4.97
CA ILE A 179 -4.15 -9.47 4.03
C ILE A 179 -4.07 -10.82 4.76
N SER A 180 -3.77 -10.81 6.06
CA SER A 180 -3.81 -11.95 6.98
C SER A 180 -4.79 -11.67 8.14
N LYS A 181 -4.98 -12.63 9.05
CA LYS A 181 -5.77 -12.37 10.27
C LYS A 181 -5.17 -11.21 11.04
N ASN A 182 -6.01 -10.28 11.49
CA ASN A 182 -5.59 -9.15 12.28
C ASN A 182 -4.91 -9.60 13.58
N VAL A 183 -3.87 -8.88 13.96
CA VAL A 183 -3.05 -9.16 15.15
C VAL A 183 -3.24 -8.05 16.21
N GLY A 184 -2.86 -8.37 17.44
CA GLY A 184 -2.79 -7.39 18.53
C GLY A 184 -4.07 -7.23 19.35
N GLN A 185 -3.98 -6.37 20.37
CA GLN A 185 -5.04 -6.19 21.38
C GLN A 185 -6.29 -5.50 20.83
N MET A 186 -6.14 -4.67 19.80
CA MET A 186 -7.29 -4.04 19.14
C MET A 186 -8.19 -5.09 18.46
N ALA A 187 -7.62 -6.07 17.76
CA ALA A 187 -8.40 -7.16 17.17
C ALA A 187 -9.15 -7.98 18.24
N ASN A 188 -8.51 -8.18 19.40
CA ASN A 188 -9.15 -8.81 20.58
C ASN A 188 -10.28 -7.95 21.15
N TYR A 189 -10.09 -6.63 21.24
CA TYR A 189 -11.11 -5.69 21.71
C TYR A 189 -12.34 -5.68 20.79
N LEU A 190 -12.15 -5.58 19.47
CA LEU A 190 -13.23 -5.63 18.50
C LEU A 190 -13.97 -6.97 18.56
N THR A 191 -13.25 -8.07 18.78
CA THR A 191 -13.86 -9.39 18.96
C THR A 191 -14.77 -9.41 20.19
N LYS A 192 -14.36 -8.84 21.30
CA LYS A 192 -15.20 -8.72 22.51
C LYS A 192 -16.45 -7.88 22.24
N LEU A 193 -16.32 -6.75 21.55
CA LEU A 193 -17.49 -5.93 21.19
C LEU A 193 -18.50 -6.70 20.34
N ARG A 194 -18.05 -7.54 19.40
CA ARG A 194 -18.94 -8.36 18.56
C ARG A 194 -19.64 -9.48 19.31
N THR A 195 -19.04 -10.03 20.36
CA THR A 195 -19.52 -11.23 21.06
C THR A 195 -20.21 -10.95 22.39
N ASP A 196 -20.24 -9.69 22.85
CA ASP A 196 -20.87 -9.35 24.14
C ASP A 196 -22.41 -9.42 24.01
N PRO A 197 -23.08 -10.36 24.73
CA PRO A 197 -24.53 -10.47 24.70
C PRO A 197 -25.29 -9.22 25.17
N LYS A 198 -24.64 -8.37 25.98
CA LYS A 198 -25.22 -7.12 26.44
C LYS A 198 -25.41 -6.11 25.32
N TYR A 199 -24.52 -6.11 24.32
CA TYR A 199 -24.67 -5.28 23.12
C TYR A 199 -25.89 -5.69 22.29
N PHE A 200 -26.14 -6.97 22.14
CA PHE A 200 -27.31 -7.47 21.39
C PHE A 200 -28.66 -7.18 22.08
N ARG A 201 -28.70 -7.10 23.42
CA ARG A 201 -29.92 -6.74 24.18
C ARG A 201 -30.25 -5.25 24.05
N VAL A 202 -29.25 -4.38 23.96
CA VAL A 202 -29.47 -2.93 23.79
C VAL A 202 -30.07 -2.63 22.41
N LYS A 203 -29.74 -3.41 21.37
CA LYS A 203 -30.37 -3.29 20.03
C LYS A 203 -31.90 -3.37 20.12
N ALA A 204 -32.44 -4.34 20.84
CA ALA A 204 -33.89 -4.52 21.01
C ALA A 204 -34.54 -3.35 21.77
N HIS A 205 -33.83 -2.70 22.72
CA HIS A 205 -34.37 -1.57 23.50
C HIS A 205 -34.21 -0.21 22.79
N MET A 206 -33.19 -0.05 21.93
CA MET A 206 -33.02 1.18 21.13
C MET A 206 -34.06 1.29 20.01
N GLU A 207 -34.46 0.18 19.41
CA GLU A 207 -35.55 0.15 18.41
C GLU A 207 -36.87 0.65 19.02
N THR A 208 -37.14 0.33 20.29
CA THR A 208 -38.32 0.80 21.02
C THR A 208 -38.21 2.28 21.46
N ALA A 209 -37.01 2.74 21.81
CA ALA A 209 -36.81 4.10 22.33
C ALA A 209 -36.72 5.19 21.25
N LEU A 210 -36.26 4.86 20.05
CA LEU A 210 -36.20 5.80 18.89
C LEU A 210 -37.59 6.01 18.24
N GLY A 211 -38.52 5.07 18.44
CA GLY A 211 -39.90 5.18 17.95
C GLY A 211 -40.85 6.04 18.79
N CYS A 212 -40.46 6.50 19.96
CA CYS A 212 -41.34 7.12 20.94
C CYS A 212 -40.99 8.56 21.36
N ILE A 213 -40.31 9.37 20.54
CA ILE A 213 -40.02 10.79 20.87
C ILE A 213 -40.99 11.71 20.15
N PRO A 214 -41.97 12.32 20.83
CA PRO A 214 -42.70 13.47 20.29
C PRO A 214 -41.76 14.68 20.22
N ALA A 215 -41.95 15.52 19.20
CA ALA A 215 -41.19 16.75 18.99
C ALA A 215 -41.37 17.72 20.19
N VAL A 216 -40.36 17.79 21.07
CA VAL A 216 -40.31 18.72 22.21
C VAL A 216 -38.97 19.47 22.17
N GLY A 217 -39.03 20.77 22.45
CA GLY A 217 -37.99 21.78 22.21
C GLY A 217 -36.57 21.47 22.76
N THR A 218 -35.60 22.10 22.11
CA THR A 218 -34.16 21.83 22.18
C THR A 218 -33.51 21.82 23.57
N ALA A 219 -33.96 22.65 24.51
CA ALA A 219 -33.39 22.72 25.86
C ALA A 219 -33.70 21.51 26.76
N LEU A 220 -34.87 20.85 26.57
CA LEU A 220 -35.24 19.66 27.32
C LEU A 220 -34.52 18.40 26.77
N VAL A 221 -34.13 18.42 25.51
CA VAL A 221 -33.39 17.33 24.86
C VAL A 221 -31.96 17.22 25.41
N GLU A 222 -31.28 18.35 25.69
CA GLU A 222 -29.93 18.34 26.29
C GLU A 222 -29.91 17.76 27.72
N VAL A 223 -30.85 18.15 28.57
CA VAL A 223 -30.97 17.65 29.95
C VAL A 223 -31.34 16.15 29.97
N LEU A 224 -32.19 15.70 29.04
CA LEU A 224 -32.54 14.28 28.90
C LEU A 224 -31.41 13.45 28.30
N GLN A 225 -30.58 14.03 27.44
CA GLN A 225 -29.39 13.37 26.90
C GLN A 225 -28.29 13.23 27.97
N GLU A 226 -28.06 14.24 28.80
CA GLU A 226 -27.12 14.17 29.92
C GLU A 226 -27.60 13.15 31.00
N GLY A 227 -28.87 13.15 31.36
CA GLY A 227 -29.44 12.16 32.25
C GLY A 227 -29.34 10.72 31.69
N LYS A 228 -29.59 10.51 30.40
CA LYS A 228 -29.40 9.20 29.72
C LYS A 228 -27.93 8.78 29.67
N LYS A 229 -26.98 9.72 29.49
CA LYS A 229 -25.52 9.44 29.57
C LYS A 229 -25.12 8.97 30.96
N ILE A 230 -25.61 9.59 32.01
CA ILE A 230 -25.30 9.24 33.41
C ILE A 230 -25.85 7.85 33.77
N ILE A 231 -27.09 7.55 33.39
CA ILE A 231 -27.71 6.24 33.64
C ILE A 231 -27.01 5.16 32.82
N ARG A 232 -26.63 5.46 31.57
CA ARG A 232 -25.91 4.55 30.66
C ARG A 232 -24.49 4.28 31.20
N ARG A 233 -23.76 5.27 31.72
CA ARG A 233 -22.44 5.13 32.36
C ARG A 233 -22.48 4.29 33.65
N GLY A 234 -23.55 4.33 34.39
CA GLY A 234 -23.68 3.57 35.65
C GLY A 234 -24.00 2.08 35.46
N ILE A 235 -24.54 1.70 34.31
CA ILE A 235 -25.00 0.32 34.04
C ILE A 235 -24.10 -0.39 33.00
N TYR A 236 -23.41 0.34 32.12
CA TYR A 236 -22.59 -0.19 31.04
C TYR A 236 -21.21 0.47 31.04
N HIS A 237 -20.16 -0.33 30.84
CA HIS A 237 -18.84 0.19 30.54
C HIS A 237 -18.89 0.88 29.17
N SER A 238 -18.49 2.17 29.12
CA SER A 238 -18.37 2.89 27.85
C SER A 238 -17.32 2.23 26.96
N THR A 239 -17.53 2.31 25.66
CA THR A 239 -16.51 1.87 24.69
C THR A 239 -15.36 2.88 24.64
N MET A 240 -14.18 2.45 24.23
CA MET A 240 -13.04 3.34 23.96
C MET A 240 -13.45 4.50 23.03
N PHE A 241 -14.32 4.26 22.06
CA PHE A 241 -14.79 5.27 21.11
C PHE A 241 -15.64 6.35 21.78
N GLU A 242 -16.50 5.96 22.72
CA GLU A 242 -17.31 6.90 23.50
C GLU A 242 -16.45 7.75 24.44
N GLU A 243 -15.42 7.16 25.05
CA GLU A 243 -14.45 7.91 25.87
C GLU A 243 -13.63 8.92 25.04
N MET A 244 -13.41 8.63 23.75
CA MET A 244 -12.77 9.55 22.82
C MET A 244 -13.73 10.55 22.18
N GLY A 245 -14.99 10.65 22.65
CA GLY A 245 -15.94 11.68 22.25
C GLY A 245 -16.85 11.35 21.07
N PHE A 246 -16.82 10.12 20.55
CA PHE A 246 -17.75 9.69 19.53
C PHE A 246 -19.09 9.21 20.10
N GLN A 247 -20.12 9.33 19.31
CA GLN A 247 -21.32 8.52 19.47
C GLN A 247 -21.09 7.16 18.80
N TYR A 248 -20.95 6.11 19.61
CA TYR A 248 -20.75 4.76 19.07
C TYR A 248 -22.08 4.12 18.67
N VAL A 249 -22.12 3.55 17.45
CA VAL A 249 -23.24 2.81 16.87
C VAL A 249 -22.73 1.46 16.36
N GLY A 250 -23.33 0.37 16.78
CA GLY A 250 -22.95 -0.97 16.31
C GLY A 250 -22.73 -1.97 17.43
N PRO A 251 -22.20 -3.17 17.10
CA PRO A 251 -21.94 -3.65 15.73
C PRO A 251 -23.22 -3.90 14.91
N VAL A 252 -23.17 -3.57 13.62
CA VAL A 252 -24.28 -3.73 12.66
C VAL A 252 -23.88 -4.71 11.57
N ASP A 253 -24.84 -5.46 11.01
CA ASP A 253 -24.61 -6.30 9.85
C ASP A 253 -24.32 -5.42 8.62
N GLY A 254 -23.10 -5.53 8.10
CA GLY A 254 -22.64 -4.78 6.94
C GLY A 254 -23.17 -5.30 5.59
N HIS A 255 -23.95 -6.38 5.60
CA HIS A 255 -24.59 -6.96 4.41
C HIS A 255 -26.11 -6.73 4.34
N ASP A 256 -26.69 -6.05 5.33
CA ASP A 256 -28.09 -5.59 5.25
C ASP A 256 -28.16 -4.17 4.68
N VAL A 257 -28.29 -4.06 3.34
CA VAL A 257 -28.36 -2.76 2.64
C VAL A 257 -29.55 -1.92 3.08
N THR A 258 -30.66 -2.54 3.50
CA THR A 258 -31.87 -1.85 3.96
C THR A 258 -31.64 -1.20 5.32
N GLU A 259 -31.10 -1.96 6.26
CA GLU A 259 -30.77 -1.45 7.60
C GLU A 259 -29.66 -0.41 7.54
N LEU A 260 -28.60 -0.64 6.76
CA LEU A 260 -27.52 0.35 6.57
C LEU A 260 -28.06 1.66 5.96
N THR A 261 -28.95 1.59 4.97
CA THR A 261 -29.59 2.78 4.39
C THR A 261 -30.38 3.56 5.45
N ARG A 262 -31.16 2.87 6.29
CA ARG A 262 -31.90 3.48 7.38
C ARG A 262 -30.96 4.16 8.39
N ILE A 263 -29.89 3.49 8.76
CA ILE A 263 -28.87 4.03 9.69
C ILE A 263 -28.25 5.30 9.09
N PHE A 264 -27.70 5.25 7.87
CA PHE A 264 -27.04 6.41 7.26
C PHE A 264 -28.01 7.59 7.05
N THR A 265 -29.28 7.33 6.74
CA THR A 265 -30.30 8.37 6.65
C THR A 265 -30.50 9.07 8.00
N ASN A 266 -30.64 8.29 9.09
CA ASN A 266 -30.78 8.85 10.43
C ASN A 266 -29.53 9.61 10.92
N LEU A 267 -28.33 9.19 10.47
CA LEU A 267 -27.07 9.82 10.84
C LEU A 267 -26.87 11.21 10.17
N GLN A 268 -27.65 11.54 9.14
CA GLN A 268 -27.63 12.89 8.54
C GLN A 268 -28.02 14.00 9.56
N GLU A 269 -28.87 13.69 10.52
CA GLU A 269 -29.41 14.63 11.51
C GLU A 269 -28.61 14.66 12.82
N GLN A 270 -27.51 13.90 12.95
CA GLN A 270 -26.75 13.85 14.19
C GLN A 270 -25.88 15.10 14.41
N TYR A 271 -25.76 15.51 15.68
CA TYR A 271 -25.05 16.72 16.14
C TYR A 271 -23.70 16.43 16.80
N SER A 272 -23.24 15.19 16.78
CA SER A 272 -21.94 14.75 17.32
C SER A 272 -21.22 13.87 16.31
N PRO A 273 -19.88 13.73 16.39
CA PRO A 273 -19.16 12.79 15.54
C PRO A 273 -19.63 11.36 15.86
N VAL A 274 -19.86 10.56 14.81
CA VAL A 274 -20.36 9.19 14.92
C VAL A 274 -19.26 8.20 14.59
N PHE A 275 -19.17 7.13 15.37
CA PHE A 275 -18.37 5.96 15.08
C PHE A 275 -19.29 4.76 14.85
N LEU A 276 -19.48 4.41 13.58
CA LEU A 276 -20.32 3.30 13.15
C LEU A 276 -19.47 2.05 12.95
N HIS A 277 -19.70 1.03 13.76
CA HIS A 277 -19.03 -0.26 13.66
C HIS A 277 -19.91 -1.23 12.88
N ILE A 278 -19.46 -1.65 11.69
CA ILE A 278 -20.11 -2.64 10.86
C ILE A 278 -19.29 -3.93 10.80
N VAL A 279 -19.97 -5.06 10.66
CA VAL A 279 -19.33 -6.38 10.51
C VAL A 279 -19.62 -6.90 9.12
N THR A 280 -18.57 -7.20 8.35
CA THR A 280 -18.69 -7.71 6.98
C THR A 280 -17.93 -9.02 6.79
N GLN A 281 -18.20 -9.68 5.67
CA GLN A 281 -17.47 -10.86 5.21
C GLN A 281 -16.67 -10.51 3.96
N LYS A 282 -15.34 -10.57 4.05
CA LYS A 282 -14.43 -10.36 2.93
C LYS A 282 -14.62 -11.47 1.89
N GLY A 283 -14.74 -11.12 0.61
CA GLY A 283 -14.98 -12.10 -0.47
C GLY A 283 -16.44 -12.52 -0.66
N LYS A 284 -17.40 -11.86 0.01
CA LYS A 284 -18.83 -12.18 0.02
C LYS A 284 -19.39 -12.48 -1.37
N GLY A 285 -20.04 -13.67 -1.51
CA GLY A 285 -20.67 -14.12 -2.74
C GLY A 285 -19.76 -14.86 -3.72
N LEU A 286 -18.45 -15.01 -3.40
CA LEU A 286 -17.52 -15.88 -4.12
C LEU A 286 -16.87 -16.84 -3.13
N LYS A 287 -17.34 -18.08 -3.06
CA LYS A 287 -16.94 -19.05 -2.05
C LYS A 287 -15.42 -19.21 -1.88
N PRO A 288 -14.59 -19.35 -2.95
CA PRO A 288 -13.13 -19.41 -2.79
C PRO A 288 -12.54 -18.15 -2.15
N ALA A 289 -13.09 -16.96 -2.44
CA ALA A 289 -12.65 -15.71 -1.85
C ALA A 289 -13.12 -15.53 -0.40
N GLU A 290 -14.22 -16.13 -0.01
CA GLU A 290 -14.69 -16.17 1.39
C GLU A 290 -13.81 -17.09 2.25
N GLU A 291 -13.40 -18.24 1.69
CA GLU A 291 -12.53 -19.22 2.36
C GLU A 291 -11.08 -18.76 2.47
N ASN A 292 -10.58 -18.06 1.43
CA ASN A 292 -9.19 -17.58 1.33
C ASN A 292 -9.11 -16.09 0.96
N PRO A 293 -9.67 -15.17 1.77
CA PRO A 293 -9.78 -13.76 1.40
C PRO A 293 -8.44 -13.04 1.21
N GLY A 294 -7.36 -13.57 1.78
CA GLY A 294 -6.01 -13.06 1.58
C GLY A 294 -5.47 -13.31 0.17
N GLU A 295 -5.73 -14.49 -0.39
CA GLU A 295 -5.32 -14.86 -1.76
C GLU A 295 -6.07 -14.03 -2.80
N PHE A 296 -7.35 -13.74 -2.53
CA PHE A 296 -8.19 -12.90 -3.38
C PHE A 296 -8.13 -11.40 -3.02
N HIS A 297 -7.17 -10.97 -2.19
CA HIS A 297 -7.03 -9.56 -1.84
C HIS A 297 -6.63 -8.71 -3.06
N SER A 298 -5.58 -9.11 -3.78
CA SER A 298 -5.17 -8.53 -5.06
C SER A 298 -4.78 -9.66 -5.99
N VAL A 299 -5.53 -9.83 -7.07
CA VAL A 299 -5.37 -10.93 -8.02
C VAL A 299 -4.93 -10.44 -9.39
N SER A 300 -4.16 -11.26 -10.10
CA SER A 300 -4.01 -11.15 -11.56
C SER A 300 -5.30 -11.63 -12.25
N ALA A 301 -5.41 -11.45 -13.55
CA ALA A 301 -6.49 -12.07 -14.32
C ALA A 301 -6.50 -13.60 -14.11
N PHE A 302 -7.69 -14.18 -13.98
CA PHE A 302 -7.87 -15.61 -13.68
C PHE A 302 -9.12 -16.17 -14.37
N ASP A 303 -9.15 -17.49 -14.55
CA ASP A 303 -10.29 -18.17 -15.14
C ASP A 303 -11.34 -18.50 -14.08
N LEU A 304 -12.59 -18.05 -14.29
CA LEU A 304 -13.71 -18.30 -13.38
C LEU A 304 -14.13 -19.78 -13.35
N ASP A 305 -13.97 -20.51 -14.47
CA ASP A 305 -14.36 -21.92 -14.57
C ASP A 305 -13.32 -22.84 -13.94
N HIS A 306 -12.09 -22.36 -13.80
CA HIS A 306 -10.96 -23.06 -13.19
C HIS A 306 -10.39 -22.24 -12.02
N LEU A 307 -11.24 -21.94 -11.02
CA LEU A 307 -10.84 -21.28 -9.77
C LEU A 307 -9.85 -22.16 -8.98
N THR A 308 -8.67 -22.37 -9.54
CA THR A 308 -7.51 -22.73 -8.75
C THR A 308 -7.08 -21.48 -7.99
N ASN A 309 -6.79 -21.63 -6.70
CA ASN A 309 -6.29 -20.51 -5.89
C ASN A 309 -5.23 -19.76 -6.69
N PRO A 310 -5.45 -18.49 -7.06
CA PRO A 310 -4.40 -17.72 -7.70
C PRO A 310 -3.21 -17.74 -6.75
N GLU A 311 -2.09 -18.31 -7.18
CA GLU A 311 -0.87 -18.30 -6.37
C GLU A 311 -0.53 -16.82 -6.12
N MET A 312 -0.50 -16.41 -4.86
CA MET A 312 -0.30 -15.01 -4.44
C MET A 312 1.02 -14.42 -4.92
N SER A 313 1.97 -15.27 -5.26
CA SER A 313 3.26 -14.92 -5.86
C SER A 313 3.71 -16.05 -6.77
N PRO A 314 4.37 -15.76 -7.89
CA PRO A 314 5.07 -16.78 -8.66
C PRO A 314 5.88 -17.67 -7.74
N LYS A 315 5.98 -18.98 -8.04
CA LYS A 315 6.76 -19.94 -7.22
C LYS A 315 8.20 -19.47 -7.04
N ASP A 316 8.73 -18.79 -8.06
CA ASP A 316 10.06 -18.22 -8.11
C ASP A 316 9.96 -16.69 -8.21
N SER A 317 10.21 -15.99 -7.12
CA SER A 317 10.23 -14.53 -7.07
C SER A 317 11.27 -14.05 -6.08
N PHE A 318 11.71 -12.80 -6.21
CA PHE A 318 12.65 -12.19 -5.26
C PHE A 318 12.14 -12.30 -3.83
N SER A 319 10.86 -12.02 -3.57
CA SER A 319 10.26 -12.12 -2.23
C SER A 319 10.32 -13.55 -1.69
N ASN A 320 9.99 -14.56 -2.52
CA ASN A 320 10.03 -15.96 -2.08
C ASN A 320 11.47 -16.46 -1.87
N ARG A 321 12.42 -16.05 -2.72
CA ARG A 321 13.85 -16.35 -2.57
C ARG A 321 14.40 -15.72 -1.30
N PHE A 322 14.10 -14.45 -1.06
CA PHE A 322 14.45 -13.76 0.18
C PHE A 322 13.90 -14.50 1.42
N GLY A 323 12.60 -14.81 1.45
CA GLY A 323 11.97 -15.45 2.59
C GLY A 323 12.51 -16.85 2.89
N ASN A 324 12.77 -17.67 1.87
CA ASN A 324 13.37 -19.00 2.00
C ASN A 324 14.82 -18.90 2.51
N LYS A 325 15.63 -18.00 1.94
CA LYS A 325 17.01 -17.79 2.39
C LYS A 325 17.05 -17.28 3.82
N LEU A 326 16.18 -16.32 4.18
CA LEU A 326 16.10 -15.80 5.55
C LEU A 326 15.67 -16.88 6.56
N ALA A 327 14.74 -17.77 6.17
CA ALA A 327 14.35 -18.90 7.02
C ALA A 327 15.51 -19.88 7.25
N ALA A 328 16.33 -20.12 6.24
CA ALA A 328 17.55 -20.93 6.40
C ALA A 328 18.56 -20.25 7.35
N LEU A 329 18.84 -18.96 7.13
CA LEU A 329 19.73 -18.18 7.99
C LEU A 329 19.22 -18.09 9.45
N GLY A 330 17.90 -18.02 9.64
CA GLY A 330 17.30 -17.99 10.98
C GLY A 330 17.54 -19.27 11.79
N ARG A 331 17.74 -20.43 11.13
CA ARG A 331 18.14 -21.68 11.81
C ARG A 331 19.60 -21.66 12.24
N GLU A 332 20.45 -20.96 11.50
CA GLU A 332 21.90 -20.88 11.75
C GLU A 332 22.27 -19.75 12.72
N VAL A 333 21.51 -18.66 12.73
CA VAL A 333 21.76 -17.44 13.51
C VAL A 333 20.69 -17.30 14.60
N PRO A 334 20.99 -17.67 15.86
CA PRO A 334 19.99 -17.79 16.92
C PRO A 334 19.31 -16.46 17.31
N ASN A 335 19.99 -15.33 17.16
CA ASN A 335 19.46 -14.00 17.47
C ASN A 335 18.79 -13.30 16.27
N LEU A 336 18.74 -13.95 15.09
CA LEU A 336 18.01 -13.41 13.93
C LEU A 336 16.50 -13.47 14.18
N CYS A 337 15.81 -12.35 13.97
CA CYS A 337 14.35 -12.28 13.99
C CYS A 337 13.83 -11.50 12.78
N ALA A 338 12.57 -11.74 12.43
CA ALA A 338 11.93 -11.13 11.26
C ALA A 338 10.69 -10.34 11.66
N ILE A 339 10.56 -9.13 11.10
CA ILE A 339 9.47 -8.19 11.38
C ILE A 339 8.83 -7.78 10.06
N THR A 340 7.51 -7.65 10.05
CA THR A 340 6.77 -7.06 8.93
C THR A 340 5.56 -6.28 9.43
N ALA A 341 5.00 -5.43 8.56
CA ALA A 341 3.81 -4.62 8.83
C ALA A 341 2.64 -5.08 7.94
N ALA A 342 1.96 -6.16 8.35
CA ALA A 342 0.84 -6.80 7.63
C ALA A 342 1.18 -7.35 6.22
N MET A 343 2.48 -7.54 5.91
CA MET A 343 2.96 -7.95 4.58
C MET A 343 3.60 -9.35 4.57
N LYS A 344 3.28 -10.22 5.54
CA LYS A 344 3.88 -11.54 5.72
C LYS A 344 4.03 -12.36 4.44
N TYR A 345 2.98 -12.43 3.64
CA TYR A 345 3.00 -13.21 2.39
C TYR A 345 3.72 -12.46 1.27
N GLY A 346 3.43 -11.17 1.11
CA GLY A 346 3.98 -10.38 0.03
C GLY A 346 5.49 -10.15 0.11
N THR A 347 6.10 -10.28 1.29
CA THR A 347 7.55 -10.22 1.52
C THR A 347 8.21 -11.61 1.62
N GLY A 348 7.45 -12.70 1.44
CA GLY A 348 7.96 -14.06 1.60
C GLY A 348 8.24 -14.48 3.04
N LEU A 349 7.94 -13.66 4.05
CA LEU A 349 8.20 -14.01 5.47
C LEU A 349 7.30 -15.12 6.01
N ASN A 350 6.31 -15.59 5.26
CA ASN A 350 5.57 -16.81 5.57
C ASN A 350 6.48 -18.05 5.68
N PHE A 351 7.60 -18.10 4.96
CA PHE A 351 8.60 -19.18 5.08
C PHE A 351 9.33 -19.09 6.42
N PHE A 352 9.76 -17.89 6.84
CA PHE A 352 10.38 -17.69 8.15
C PHE A 352 9.40 -17.99 9.29
N TYR A 353 8.16 -17.50 9.19
CA TYR A 353 7.10 -17.77 10.17
C TYR A 353 6.84 -19.27 10.36
N ARG A 354 6.80 -20.04 9.26
CA ARG A 354 6.61 -21.50 9.34
C ARG A 354 7.80 -22.21 9.99
N ALA A 355 9.01 -21.70 9.80
CA ALA A 355 10.24 -22.31 10.31
C ALA A 355 10.53 -21.94 11.77
N ILE A 356 10.26 -20.70 12.17
CA ILE A 356 10.69 -20.10 13.45
C ILE A 356 9.62 -19.09 13.91
N PRO A 357 8.40 -19.54 14.27
CA PRO A 357 7.29 -18.64 14.60
C PRO A 357 7.56 -17.74 15.82
N GLU A 358 8.36 -18.20 16.78
CA GLU A 358 8.67 -17.45 18.02
C GLU A 358 9.59 -16.25 17.81
N ARG A 359 10.26 -16.15 16.65
CA ARG A 359 11.11 -15.02 16.27
C ARG A 359 10.55 -14.21 15.09
N PHE A 360 9.27 -14.42 14.79
CA PHE A 360 8.55 -13.68 13.76
C PHE A 360 7.54 -12.72 14.40
N PHE A 361 7.53 -11.48 13.93
CA PHE A 361 6.64 -10.44 14.43
C PHE A 361 5.90 -9.76 13.26
N ASP A 362 4.59 -9.85 13.25
CA ASP A 362 3.72 -9.03 12.39
C ASP A 362 3.08 -7.96 13.28
N VAL A 363 3.38 -6.70 13.01
CA VAL A 363 2.93 -5.57 13.86
C VAL A 363 1.64 -4.92 13.36
N GLY A 364 1.02 -5.46 12.30
CA GLY A 364 -0.10 -4.80 11.62
C GLY A 364 0.39 -3.66 10.71
N MET A 365 -0.51 -2.81 10.26
CA MET A 365 -0.17 -1.66 9.38
C MET A 365 0.45 -0.52 10.20
N ALA A 366 1.64 -0.75 10.75
CA ALA A 366 2.33 0.13 11.70
C ALA A 366 3.84 0.12 11.43
N GLU A 367 4.25 0.66 10.29
CA GLU A 367 5.63 0.65 9.80
C GLU A 367 6.57 1.40 10.74
N GLU A 368 6.13 2.51 11.31
CA GLU A 368 6.86 3.30 12.30
C GLU A 368 7.18 2.46 13.54
N HIS A 369 6.15 1.75 14.05
CA HIS A 369 6.32 0.82 15.17
C HIS A 369 7.26 -0.33 14.82
N ALA A 370 7.19 -0.86 13.58
CA ALA A 370 8.07 -1.96 13.13
C ALA A 370 9.55 -1.57 13.26
N VAL A 371 9.92 -0.35 12.86
CA VAL A 371 11.30 0.12 12.89
C VAL A 371 11.76 0.43 14.32
N THR A 372 10.96 1.14 15.12
CA THR A 372 11.30 1.42 16.53
C THR A 372 11.34 0.12 17.36
N PHE A 373 10.43 -0.83 17.09
CA PHE A 373 10.46 -2.15 17.73
C PHE A 373 11.72 -2.93 17.37
N ALA A 374 12.15 -2.86 16.09
CA ALA A 374 13.42 -3.45 15.65
C ALA A 374 14.62 -2.82 16.40
N ALA A 375 14.63 -1.50 16.57
CA ALA A 375 15.65 -0.82 17.34
C ALA A 375 15.72 -1.32 18.79
N GLY A 376 14.54 -1.50 19.44
CA GLY A 376 14.45 -2.09 20.76
C GLY A 376 15.03 -3.50 20.84
N LEU A 377 14.72 -4.36 19.89
CA LEU A 377 15.29 -5.72 19.80
C LEU A 377 16.81 -5.70 19.57
N ALA A 378 17.29 -4.86 18.65
CA ALA A 378 18.70 -4.73 18.34
C ALA A 378 19.52 -4.21 19.53
N SER A 379 18.96 -3.30 20.35
CA SER A 379 19.59 -2.79 21.56
C SER A 379 19.84 -3.88 22.60
N GLN A 380 19.13 -5.00 22.51
CA GLN A 380 19.30 -6.17 23.40
C GLN A 380 20.05 -7.33 22.70
N GLY A 381 20.75 -7.05 21.61
CA GLY A 381 21.61 -8.03 20.93
C GLY A 381 20.89 -8.96 19.96
N MET A 382 19.63 -8.71 19.65
CA MET A 382 18.95 -9.38 18.53
C MET A 382 19.39 -8.78 17.19
N LEU A 383 19.19 -9.55 16.11
CA LEU A 383 19.42 -9.10 14.74
C LEU A 383 18.08 -9.06 13.99
N PRO A 384 17.33 -7.98 14.10
CA PRO A 384 16.05 -7.86 13.41
C PRO A 384 16.23 -7.55 11.92
N VAL A 385 15.46 -8.28 11.10
CA VAL A 385 15.26 -8.02 9.68
C VAL A 385 13.85 -7.49 9.48
N VAL A 386 13.74 -6.22 9.08
CA VAL A 386 12.47 -5.54 8.84
C VAL A 386 12.16 -5.63 7.35
N ALA A 387 11.16 -6.43 6.95
CA ALA A 387 10.78 -6.62 5.56
C ALA A 387 9.46 -5.92 5.26
N ILE A 388 9.54 -4.87 4.49
CA ILE A 388 8.44 -3.96 4.13
C ILE A 388 8.61 -3.53 2.67
N TYR A 389 7.50 -3.19 1.97
CA TYR A 389 7.59 -2.64 0.62
C TYR A 389 8.24 -1.26 0.61
N SER A 390 9.01 -0.98 -0.43
CA SER A 390 9.74 0.28 -0.59
C SER A 390 8.86 1.52 -0.34
N THR A 391 7.68 1.58 -0.95
CA THR A 391 6.76 2.71 -0.78
C THR A 391 6.30 2.89 0.67
N PHE A 392 6.13 1.81 1.44
CA PHE A 392 5.65 1.90 2.83
C PHE A 392 6.75 2.20 3.84
N PHE A 393 8.01 1.93 3.52
CA PHE A 393 9.14 2.38 4.34
C PHE A 393 9.23 3.91 4.48
N GLN A 394 8.65 4.67 3.55
CA GLN A 394 8.58 6.14 3.65
C GLN A 394 7.97 6.63 4.97
N ARG A 395 7.04 5.85 5.56
CA ARG A 395 6.42 6.19 6.85
C ARG A 395 7.36 6.14 8.03
N ALA A 396 8.38 5.31 7.95
CA ALA A 396 9.31 5.07 9.05
C ALA A 396 10.64 5.84 8.89
N TYR A 397 10.66 6.89 8.07
CA TYR A 397 11.88 7.64 7.78
C TYR A 397 12.49 8.27 9.03
N ASP A 398 11.69 8.89 9.90
CA ASP A 398 12.14 9.45 11.17
C ASP A 398 12.70 8.37 12.10
N GLN A 399 12.02 7.22 12.22
CA GLN A 399 12.44 6.11 13.08
C GLN A 399 13.74 5.47 12.59
N MET A 400 13.97 5.42 11.27
CA MET A 400 15.26 4.97 10.72
C MET A 400 16.40 5.91 11.13
N ILE A 401 16.19 7.23 11.12
CA ILE A 401 17.16 8.23 11.54
C ILE A 401 17.39 8.14 13.05
N HIS A 402 16.34 8.40 13.80
CA HIS A 402 16.40 8.66 15.23
C HIS A 402 16.64 7.38 16.04
N ASP A 403 15.84 6.33 15.80
CA ASP A 403 15.82 5.15 16.66
C ASP A 403 16.87 4.12 16.27
N VAL A 404 17.28 4.09 14.99
CA VAL A 404 18.21 3.06 14.48
C VAL A 404 19.58 3.66 14.17
N ASN A 405 19.64 4.68 13.29
CA ASN A 405 20.92 5.15 12.75
C ASN A 405 21.76 5.94 13.76
N LEU A 406 21.16 6.80 14.58
CA LEU A 406 21.90 7.55 15.62
C LEU A 406 22.60 6.64 16.63
N MET A 407 22.01 5.48 16.92
CA MET A 407 22.60 4.48 17.81
C MET A 407 23.43 3.41 17.07
N HIS A 408 23.52 3.51 15.75
CA HIS A 408 24.22 2.54 14.89
C HIS A 408 23.83 1.09 15.17
N LEU A 409 22.53 0.82 15.34
CA LEU A 409 21.99 -0.49 15.71
C LEU A 409 22.02 -1.49 14.56
N ASP A 410 22.22 -2.77 14.90
CA ASP A 410 22.25 -3.88 13.96
C ASP A 410 20.83 -4.22 13.43
N VAL A 411 20.29 -3.40 12.53
CA VAL A 411 19.00 -3.60 11.86
C VAL A 411 19.23 -3.78 10.37
N LEU A 412 18.65 -4.85 9.79
CA LEU A 412 18.63 -5.05 8.34
C LEU A 412 17.26 -4.67 7.78
N PHE A 413 17.22 -3.68 6.91
CA PHE A 413 16.04 -3.29 6.15
C PHE A 413 15.97 -4.09 4.85
N ALA A 414 14.98 -4.98 4.71
CA ALA A 414 14.69 -5.72 3.49
C ALA A 414 13.59 -5.00 2.72
N VAL A 415 14.00 -4.27 1.68
CA VAL A 415 13.14 -3.37 0.92
C VAL A 415 12.59 -4.11 -0.29
N ASP A 416 11.40 -4.67 -0.13
CA ASP A 416 10.70 -5.41 -1.19
C ASP A 416 10.03 -4.43 -2.18
N ARG A 417 9.88 -4.83 -3.43
CA ARG A 417 9.23 -4.03 -4.49
C ARG A 417 9.90 -2.68 -4.72
N ALA A 418 11.23 -2.68 -4.73
CA ALA A 418 12.02 -1.51 -5.07
C ALA A 418 12.02 -1.27 -6.59
N GLY A 419 12.06 -0.01 -7.02
CA GLY A 419 11.98 0.41 -8.41
C GLY A 419 10.54 0.58 -8.91
N LEU A 420 10.31 0.34 -10.19
CA LEU A 420 9.02 0.52 -10.84
C LEU A 420 8.02 -0.57 -10.46
N VAL A 421 6.86 -0.18 -9.92
CA VAL A 421 5.79 -1.09 -9.48
C VAL A 421 4.47 -0.72 -10.19
N PRO A 422 4.19 -1.32 -11.36
CA PRO A 422 3.15 -0.84 -12.25
C PRO A 422 1.72 -1.12 -11.78
N GLY A 423 1.51 -2.18 -11.00
CA GLY A 423 0.18 -2.73 -10.76
C GLY A 423 -0.76 -1.87 -9.92
N ASP A 424 -0.22 -1.00 -9.06
CA ASP A 424 -1.00 -0.18 -8.12
C ASP A 424 -0.80 1.34 -8.37
N GLY A 425 -0.22 1.70 -9.52
CA GLY A 425 -0.11 3.07 -10.00
C GLY A 425 0.77 3.97 -9.12
N GLU A 426 0.44 5.26 -9.10
CA GLU A 426 1.24 6.33 -8.51
C GLU A 426 1.53 6.20 -7.02
N THR A 427 0.70 5.45 -6.28
CA THR A 427 0.79 5.35 -4.82
C THR A 427 1.72 4.25 -4.32
N HIS A 428 2.18 3.35 -5.20
CA HIS A 428 2.92 2.16 -4.79
C HIS A 428 4.32 2.02 -5.42
N GLN A 429 4.81 3.07 -6.08
CA GLN A 429 6.14 3.05 -6.70
C GLN A 429 7.27 2.98 -5.65
N GLY A 430 8.26 2.13 -5.90
CA GLY A 430 9.43 1.95 -5.02
C GLY A 430 10.63 2.76 -5.47
N ILE A 431 10.45 4.05 -5.75
CA ILE A 431 11.43 4.91 -6.45
C ILE A 431 12.20 5.87 -5.53
N TYR A 432 11.89 5.92 -4.24
CA TYR A 432 12.49 6.90 -3.31
C TYR A 432 13.51 6.31 -2.35
N ASP A 433 13.57 4.98 -2.22
CA ASP A 433 14.32 4.29 -1.15
C ASP A 433 15.83 4.53 -1.21
N THR A 434 16.46 4.49 -2.39
CA THR A 434 17.89 4.78 -2.52
C THR A 434 18.24 6.20 -2.09
N GLY A 435 17.38 7.17 -2.40
CA GLY A 435 17.52 8.56 -2.01
C GLY A 435 17.50 8.73 -0.50
N TYR A 436 16.44 8.29 0.18
CA TYR A 436 16.33 8.51 1.62
C TYR A 436 17.32 7.67 2.46
N PHE A 437 17.61 6.41 2.08
CA PHE A 437 18.65 5.63 2.77
C PHE A 437 20.04 6.25 2.64
N SER A 438 20.39 6.72 1.46
CA SER A 438 21.69 7.38 1.26
C SER A 438 21.81 8.70 2.00
N GLN A 439 20.72 9.50 2.07
CA GLN A 439 20.70 10.76 2.84
C GLN A 439 20.97 10.56 4.33
N ILE A 440 20.46 9.47 4.89
CA ILE A 440 20.66 9.16 6.32
C ILE A 440 21.92 8.32 6.59
N GLY A 441 22.69 7.99 5.57
CA GLY A 441 23.97 7.30 5.71
C GLY A 441 23.86 5.78 5.92
N ILE A 442 22.71 5.16 5.62
CA ILE A 442 22.52 3.70 5.72
C ILE A 442 23.01 3.03 4.43
N PRO A 443 23.94 2.07 4.50
CA PRO A 443 24.40 1.32 3.34
C PRO A 443 23.29 0.57 2.62
N VAL A 444 23.28 0.64 1.27
CA VAL A 444 22.26 0.05 0.41
C VAL A 444 22.89 -0.94 -0.57
N TYR A 445 22.30 -2.11 -0.66
CA TYR A 445 22.65 -3.18 -1.59
C TYR A 445 21.46 -3.49 -2.50
N SER A 446 21.69 -3.57 -3.81
CA SER A 446 20.65 -3.80 -4.81
C SER A 446 21.02 -4.95 -5.74
N PRO A 447 20.81 -6.22 -5.34
CA PRO A 447 21.04 -7.37 -6.19
C PRO A 447 20.11 -7.35 -7.40
N CYS A 448 20.61 -7.78 -8.56
CA CYS A 448 19.86 -7.85 -9.79
C CYS A 448 19.30 -9.25 -10.12
N ASN A 449 19.79 -10.29 -9.43
CA ASN A 449 19.39 -11.68 -9.62
C ASN A 449 19.32 -12.45 -8.28
N TYR A 450 18.80 -13.67 -8.30
CA TYR A 450 18.62 -14.48 -7.09
C TYR A 450 19.95 -14.89 -6.43
N ALA A 451 20.97 -15.20 -7.22
CA ALA A 451 22.27 -15.59 -6.67
C ALA A 451 22.92 -14.45 -5.88
N GLU A 452 22.83 -13.22 -6.37
CA GLU A 452 23.28 -12.02 -5.64
C GLU A 452 22.43 -11.76 -4.40
N LEU A 453 21.09 -11.87 -4.50
CA LEU A 453 20.20 -11.69 -3.36
C LEU A 453 20.58 -12.63 -2.21
N GLU A 454 20.75 -13.93 -2.51
CA GLU A 454 21.06 -14.93 -1.50
C GLU A 454 22.45 -14.72 -0.89
N TYR A 455 23.46 -14.40 -1.72
CA TYR A 455 24.83 -14.15 -1.27
C TYR A 455 24.90 -12.91 -0.36
N TRP A 456 24.35 -11.77 -0.84
CA TRP A 456 24.44 -10.53 -0.09
C TRP A 456 23.56 -10.54 1.16
N LEU A 457 22.39 -11.18 1.13
CA LEU A 457 21.57 -11.38 2.33
C LEU A 457 22.36 -12.13 3.41
N GLU A 458 23.06 -13.20 3.04
CA GLU A 458 23.90 -13.96 3.96
C GLU A 458 25.05 -13.11 4.50
N ALA A 459 25.75 -12.38 3.65
CA ALA A 459 26.84 -11.47 4.06
C ALA A 459 26.34 -10.40 5.02
N LEU A 460 25.21 -9.74 4.72
CA LEU A 460 24.61 -8.71 5.56
C LEU A 460 24.15 -9.22 6.92
N VAL A 461 23.69 -10.47 7.00
CA VAL A 461 23.28 -11.10 8.24
C VAL A 461 24.49 -11.55 9.07
N LYS A 462 25.47 -12.22 8.45
CA LYS A 462 26.57 -12.89 9.18
C LYS A 462 27.76 -11.99 9.49
N THR A 463 28.10 -11.08 8.57
CA THR A 463 29.41 -10.38 8.63
C THR A 463 29.32 -8.88 8.84
N MET A 464 28.26 -8.24 8.41
CA MET A 464 28.11 -6.79 8.52
C MET A 464 27.46 -6.36 9.83
N ARG A 465 27.76 -5.14 10.27
CA ARG A 465 27.24 -4.53 11.51
C ARG A 465 26.70 -3.13 11.20
N GLY A 466 25.87 -2.63 12.11
CA GLY A 466 25.16 -1.37 11.96
C GLY A 466 23.92 -1.47 11.06
N PRO A 467 23.20 -0.37 10.86
CA PRO A 467 22.02 -0.33 10.01
C PRO A 467 22.42 -0.51 8.53
N ARG A 468 21.64 -1.28 7.79
CA ARG A 468 21.89 -1.61 6.38
C ARG A 468 20.62 -2.00 5.67
N ALA A 469 20.57 -1.79 4.36
CA ALA A 469 19.41 -2.12 3.53
C ALA A 469 19.79 -3.04 2.35
N ILE A 470 18.93 -4.00 2.07
CA ILE A 470 18.95 -4.79 0.83
C ILE A 470 17.62 -4.55 0.10
N ARG A 471 17.68 -4.08 -1.14
CA ARG A 471 16.51 -3.75 -1.95
C ARG A 471 16.43 -4.65 -3.17
N TYR A 472 15.23 -5.09 -3.54
CA TYR A 472 15.02 -5.98 -4.68
C TYR A 472 13.67 -5.73 -5.35
N ALA A 473 13.61 -6.05 -6.66
CA ALA A 473 12.46 -5.79 -7.50
C ALA A 473 11.28 -6.74 -7.18
N ARG A 474 10.09 -6.36 -7.63
CA ARG A 474 8.90 -7.21 -7.63
C ARG A 474 8.99 -8.25 -8.75
N GLY A 475 8.62 -9.52 -8.45
CA GLY A 475 8.47 -10.59 -9.45
C GLY A 475 9.70 -11.47 -9.59
N GLU A 476 9.85 -12.05 -10.78
CA GLU A 476 10.91 -13.01 -11.09
C GLU A 476 12.19 -12.31 -11.61
N GLU A 477 13.34 -12.97 -11.46
CA GLU A 477 14.56 -12.51 -12.11
C GLU A 477 14.46 -12.67 -13.63
N LYS A 478 15.18 -11.82 -14.33
CA LYS A 478 15.25 -11.91 -15.80
C LYS A 478 16.37 -12.85 -16.25
N PRO A 479 16.17 -13.64 -17.33
CA PRO A 479 17.18 -14.59 -17.80
C PRO A 479 18.54 -13.94 -18.08
N ALA A 480 18.55 -12.73 -18.65
CA ALA A 480 19.77 -11.98 -18.94
C ALA A 480 20.54 -11.63 -17.64
N LEU A 481 19.82 -11.31 -16.56
CA LEU A 481 20.42 -10.98 -15.26
C LEU A 481 20.84 -12.25 -14.51
N ALA A 482 20.07 -13.32 -14.59
CA ALA A 482 20.42 -14.64 -14.03
C ALA A 482 21.76 -15.15 -14.59
N ALA A 483 22.00 -14.95 -15.89
CA ALA A 483 23.22 -15.37 -16.57
C ALA A 483 24.50 -14.67 -16.04
N LEU A 484 24.37 -13.52 -15.38
CA LEU A 484 25.53 -12.81 -14.78
C LEU A 484 26.06 -13.52 -13.55
N GLY A 485 25.25 -14.35 -12.88
CA GLY A 485 25.59 -15.00 -11.63
C GLY A 485 25.90 -14.03 -10.50
N CYS A 486 26.72 -14.47 -9.53
CA CYS A 486 27.19 -13.66 -8.42
C CYS A 486 28.69 -13.73 -8.27
N THR A 487 29.39 -12.58 -8.31
CA THR A 487 30.84 -12.50 -8.11
C THR A 487 31.20 -12.24 -6.64
N GLY A 488 30.24 -11.83 -5.82
CA GLY A 488 30.47 -11.37 -4.44
C GLY A 488 31.15 -9.99 -4.34
N LYS A 489 31.35 -9.31 -5.46
CA LYS A 489 31.96 -7.96 -5.48
C LYS A 489 30.89 -6.88 -5.33
N PRO A 490 31.23 -5.70 -4.80
CA PRO A 490 30.31 -4.57 -4.66
C PRO A 490 29.89 -3.96 -6.01
N TYR A 491 30.63 -4.19 -7.07
CA TYR A 491 30.31 -3.86 -8.46
C TYR A 491 31.04 -4.78 -9.43
N ASP A 492 30.51 -4.95 -10.63
CA ASP A 492 31.13 -5.71 -11.72
C ASP A 492 31.26 -4.85 -12.98
N MET A 493 32.47 -4.86 -13.56
CA MET A 493 32.71 -4.35 -14.91
C MET A 493 32.48 -5.46 -15.92
N LEU A 494 31.52 -5.24 -16.83
CA LEU A 494 31.15 -6.14 -17.91
C LEU A 494 31.68 -5.56 -19.20
N CYS A 495 32.96 -5.84 -19.48
CA CYS A 495 33.69 -5.26 -20.61
C CYS A 495 33.54 -6.14 -21.86
N GLY A 496 33.40 -5.49 -23.02
CA GLY A 496 33.50 -6.15 -24.31
C GLY A 496 34.95 -6.47 -24.70
N ALA A 497 35.13 -7.08 -25.89
CA ALA A 497 36.46 -7.38 -26.43
C ALA A 497 37.20 -6.13 -26.95
N ASP A 498 36.45 -5.11 -27.36
CA ASP A 498 36.98 -3.87 -27.90
C ASP A 498 37.14 -2.79 -26.82
N LYS A 499 38.12 -1.94 -26.98
CA LYS A 499 38.33 -0.80 -26.06
C LYS A 499 37.17 0.18 -26.20
N ALA A 500 36.46 0.42 -25.12
CA ALA A 500 35.34 1.35 -25.05
C ALA A 500 35.74 2.70 -24.42
N ASP A 501 35.28 3.79 -25.01
CA ASP A 501 35.36 5.15 -24.42
C ASP A 501 34.07 5.50 -23.62
N THR A 502 33.06 4.63 -23.67
CA THR A 502 31.74 4.80 -23.04
C THR A 502 31.47 3.65 -22.08
N VAL A 503 30.87 3.98 -20.93
CA VAL A 503 30.36 3.00 -19.98
C VAL A 503 28.93 3.34 -19.58
N LEU A 504 28.07 2.33 -19.54
CA LEU A 504 26.70 2.41 -19.02
C LEU A 504 26.70 1.84 -17.62
N VAL A 505 26.17 2.58 -16.64
CA VAL A 505 26.17 2.21 -15.22
C VAL A 505 24.75 2.08 -14.72
N SER A 506 24.44 1.03 -13.98
CA SER A 506 23.15 0.84 -13.34
C SER A 506 23.23 -0.13 -12.15
N TYR A 507 22.09 -0.37 -11.50
CA TYR A 507 21.91 -1.37 -10.44
C TYR A 507 20.51 -2.00 -10.47
N GLY A 508 20.37 -3.14 -9.81
CA GLY A 508 19.09 -3.85 -9.71
C GLY A 508 18.52 -4.23 -11.08
N ALA A 509 17.20 -4.13 -11.23
CA ALA A 509 16.50 -4.57 -12.43
C ALA A 509 16.84 -3.73 -13.68
N GLU A 510 17.23 -2.47 -13.53
CA GLU A 510 17.59 -1.58 -14.64
C GLU A 510 18.90 -2.01 -15.33
N THR A 511 19.67 -2.90 -14.72
CA THR A 511 20.86 -3.51 -15.35
C THR A 511 20.51 -4.21 -16.66
N GLU A 512 19.30 -4.77 -16.81
CA GLU A 512 18.83 -5.38 -18.07
C GLU A 512 18.87 -4.40 -19.24
N GLU A 513 18.40 -3.18 -19.01
CA GLU A 513 18.30 -2.14 -20.04
C GLU A 513 19.66 -1.61 -20.48
N ILE A 514 20.60 -1.43 -19.57
CA ILE A 514 21.96 -1.01 -19.95
C ILE A 514 22.71 -2.08 -20.74
N LEU A 515 22.50 -3.37 -20.45
CA LEU A 515 23.06 -4.47 -21.22
C LEU A 515 22.50 -4.47 -22.65
N ALA A 516 21.17 -4.33 -22.78
CA ALA A 516 20.52 -4.24 -24.09
C ALA A 516 20.95 -2.97 -24.87
N ALA A 517 21.10 -1.84 -24.19
CA ALA A 517 21.58 -0.60 -24.80
C ALA A 517 23.03 -0.73 -25.32
N ALA A 518 23.91 -1.38 -24.57
CA ALA A 518 25.30 -1.65 -25.02
C ALA A 518 25.32 -2.55 -26.26
N GLU A 519 24.42 -3.52 -26.35
CA GLU A 519 24.25 -4.36 -27.56
C GLU A 519 23.79 -3.52 -28.76
N LEU A 520 22.80 -2.64 -28.58
CA LEU A 520 22.32 -1.73 -29.62
C LEU A 520 23.45 -0.79 -30.12
N LEU A 521 24.25 -0.25 -29.20
CA LEU A 521 25.43 0.58 -29.56
C LEU A 521 26.44 -0.21 -30.38
N ARG A 522 26.73 -1.47 -30.01
CA ARG A 522 27.64 -2.36 -30.73
C ARG A 522 27.17 -2.63 -32.17
N HIS A 523 25.89 -2.85 -32.37
CA HIS A 523 25.30 -2.99 -33.71
C HIS A 523 25.45 -1.74 -34.57
N GLN A 524 25.63 -0.57 -33.94
CA GLN A 524 25.88 0.70 -34.62
C GLN A 524 27.38 1.04 -34.72
N GLY A 525 28.26 0.09 -34.40
CA GLY A 525 29.72 0.24 -34.51
C GLY A 525 30.37 1.00 -33.34
N MET A 526 29.67 1.17 -32.23
CA MET A 526 30.18 1.84 -31.06
C MET A 526 30.39 0.86 -29.89
N ALA A 527 31.62 0.71 -29.43
CA ALA A 527 31.92 -0.10 -28.24
C ALA A 527 31.47 0.63 -26.97
N ALA A 528 30.75 -0.09 -26.11
CA ALA A 528 30.36 0.37 -24.79
C ALA A 528 30.50 -0.75 -23.77
N ASP A 529 31.08 -0.45 -22.61
CA ASP A 529 31.13 -1.33 -21.46
C ASP A 529 29.91 -1.10 -20.55
N CYS A 530 29.59 -2.07 -19.69
CA CYS A 530 28.60 -1.91 -18.66
C CYS A 530 29.24 -2.03 -17.27
N CYS A 531 28.74 -1.28 -16.32
CA CYS A 531 29.09 -1.40 -14.90
C CYS A 531 27.81 -1.65 -14.09
N LYS A 532 27.74 -2.80 -13.47
CA LYS A 532 26.64 -3.20 -12.60
C LYS A 532 27.04 -2.96 -11.14
N LEU A 533 26.29 -2.12 -10.40
CA LEU A 533 26.49 -1.93 -8.97
C LEU A 533 25.60 -2.92 -8.20
N VAL A 534 26.16 -3.52 -7.13
CA VAL A 534 25.40 -4.23 -6.12
C VAL A 534 25.36 -3.42 -4.82
N GLN A 535 26.52 -2.95 -4.34
CA GLN A 535 26.56 -1.91 -3.32
C GLN A 535 26.30 -0.56 -4.00
N VAL A 536 25.17 0.04 -3.69
CA VAL A 536 24.71 1.31 -4.31
C VAL A 536 25.13 2.50 -3.46
N TYR A 537 25.11 2.32 -2.14
CA TYR A 537 25.57 3.33 -1.18
C TYR A 537 26.26 2.64 0.02
N PRO A 538 27.37 3.21 0.57
CA PRO A 538 28.18 4.24 -0.08
C PRO A 538 28.73 3.74 -1.42
N LEU A 539 29.12 4.66 -2.30
CA LEU A 539 29.74 4.29 -3.58
C LEU A 539 30.95 3.38 -3.32
N PRO A 540 31.08 2.25 -4.04
CA PRO A 540 32.17 1.31 -3.81
C PRO A 540 33.55 1.91 -3.95
N ASP A 541 34.47 1.49 -3.10
CA ASP A 541 35.86 1.91 -3.17
C ASP A 541 36.47 1.59 -4.55
N GLY A 542 37.18 2.57 -5.13
CA GLY A 542 37.79 2.43 -6.42
C GLY A 542 36.85 2.64 -7.63
N LEU A 543 35.53 2.68 -7.44
CA LEU A 543 34.57 2.86 -8.52
C LEU A 543 34.83 4.12 -9.35
N CYS A 544 34.96 5.28 -8.70
CA CYS A 544 35.25 6.55 -9.41
C CYS A 544 36.55 6.48 -10.21
N ARG A 545 37.61 5.86 -9.67
CA ARG A 545 38.87 5.67 -10.39
C ARG A 545 38.69 4.79 -11.63
N GLN A 546 37.91 3.71 -11.52
CA GLN A 546 37.62 2.82 -12.65
C GLN A 546 36.84 3.56 -13.74
N LEU A 547 35.78 4.26 -13.36
CA LEU A 547 34.92 4.98 -14.27
C LEU A 547 35.55 6.21 -14.90
N SER A 548 36.54 6.83 -14.24
CA SER A 548 37.31 7.98 -14.79
C SER A 548 38.13 7.66 -16.03
N ASN A 549 38.31 6.37 -16.38
CA ASN A 549 38.97 5.96 -17.63
C ASN A 549 38.08 6.14 -18.87
N TYR A 550 36.79 6.37 -18.70
CA TYR A 550 35.83 6.55 -19.80
C TYR A 550 35.60 8.03 -20.09
N LYS A 551 35.36 8.36 -21.37
CA LYS A 551 35.02 9.72 -21.80
C LYS A 551 33.56 10.05 -21.59
N THR A 552 32.67 9.02 -21.72
CA THR A 552 31.23 9.15 -21.52
C THR A 552 30.76 8.12 -20.51
N ILE A 553 30.01 8.58 -19.53
CA ILE A 553 29.34 7.74 -18.54
C ILE A 553 27.84 8.02 -18.63
N LEU A 554 27.04 6.98 -18.92
CA LEU A 554 25.59 7.04 -18.78
C LEU A 554 25.23 6.29 -17.51
N PHE A 555 24.48 6.93 -16.61
CA PHE A 555 23.91 6.29 -15.42
C PHE A 555 22.40 6.21 -15.54
N ALA A 556 21.83 5.01 -15.40
CA ALA A 556 20.39 4.76 -15.43
C ALA A 556 19.92 4.11 -14.13
N GLU A 557 18.83 4.62 -13.53
CA GLU A 557 18.27 4.08 -12.28
C GLU A 557 16.75 4.15 -12.23
N GLU A 558 16.11 3.06 -11.78
CA GLU A 558 14.68 3.03 -11.42
C GLU A 558 14.45 3.73 -10.07
N SER A 559 14.93 4.94 -9.93
CA SER A 559 14.79 5.80 -8.75
C SER A 559 14.67 7.24 -9.21
N VAL A 560 14.14 8.11 -8.34
CA VAL A 560 14.06 9.53 -8.65
C VAL A 560 15.48 10.09 -8.85
N ALA A 561 15.71 10.73 -10.00
CA ALA A 561 17.03 11.25 -10.37
C ALA A 561 17.55 12.30 -9.37
N THR A 562 16.64 13.15 -8.87
CA THR A 562 16.98 14.18 -7.87
C THR A 562 17.29 13.55 -6.51
N GLY A 563 18.52 13.69 -6.05
CA GLY A 563 19.01 13.05 -4.81
C GLY A 563 19.32 11.55 -4.96
N GLY A 564 19.20 11.00 -6.18
CA GLY A 564 19.53 9.61 -6.50
C GLY A 564 21.03 9.32 -6.51
N ILE A 565 21.36 8.06 -6.72
CA ILE A 565 22.74 7.56 -6.71
C ILE A 565 23.54 8.09 -7.89
N GLY A 566 22.89 8.23 -9.07
CA GLY A 566 23.55 8.78 -10.26
C GLY A 566 24.01 10.22 -10.06
N GLN A 567 23.23 11.04 -9.36
CA GLN A 567 23.63 12.41 -9.03
C GLN A 567 24.80 12.44 -8.04
N GLN A 568 24.82 11.53 -7.05
CA GLN A 568 25.93 11.39 -6.11
C GLN A 568 27.21 10.92 -6.82
N LEU A 569 27.10 9.95 -7.75
CA LEU A 569 28.24 9.49 -8.55
C LEU A 569 28.80 10.60 -9.45
N CYS A 570 27.93 11.38 -10.12
CA CYS A 570 28.37 12.53 -10.91
C CYS A 570 29.18 13.52 -10.08
N THR A 571 28.69 13.88 -8.89
CA THR A 571 29.38 14.77 -7.95
C THR A 571 30.74 14.20 -7.51
N ALA A 572 30.78 12.89 -7.19
CA ALA A 572 32.02 12.23 -6.78
C ALA A 572 33.08 12.19 -7.91
N LEU A 573 32.67 11.93 -9.14
CA LEU A 573 33.55 11.95 -10.33
C LEU A 573 34.10 13.35 -10.59
N GLN A 574 33.27 14.39 -10.51
CA GLN A 574 33.71 15.78 -10.66
C GLN A 574 34.69 16.18 -9.54
N ALA A 575 34.43 15.80 -8.30
CA ALA A 575 35.35 16.03 -7.18
C ALA A 575 36.69 15.30 -7.36
N ALA A 576 36.68 14.13 -8.06
CA ALA A 576 37.90 13.41 -8.44
C ALA A 576 38.62 14.00 -9.66
N GLY A 577 38.14 15.11 -10.24
CA GLY A 577 38.74 15.79 -11.38
C GLY A 577 38.36 15.22 -12.76
N TRP A 578 37.37 14.32 -12.85
CA TRP A 578 36.90 13.79 -14.14
C TRP A 578 36.21 14.89 -14.96
N GLN A 579 36.53 14.99 -16.26
CA GLN A 579 36.08 16.03 -17.18
C GLN A 579 35.24 15.47 -18.34
N GLY A 580 34.79 14.19 -18.27
CA GLY A 580 34.03 13.55 -19.32
C GLY A 580 32.55 13.97 -19.35
N ARG A 581 31.82 13.40 -20.27
CA ARG A 581 30.37 13.60 -20.42
C ARG A 581 29.62 12.66 -19.49
N PHE A 582 28.81 13.21 -18.56
CA PHE A 582 27.90 12.43 -17.72
C PHE A 582 26.45 12.57 -18.20
N ILE A 583 25.77 11.44 -18.44
CA ILE A 583 24.36 11.38 -18.81
C ILE A 583 23.63 10.68 -17.67
N LEU A 584 22.67 11.36 -17.07
CA LEU A 584 21.83 10.81 -16.00
C LEU A 584 20.43 10.55 -16.51
N ARG A 585 19.98 9.32 -16.35
CA ARG A 585 18.58 8.91 -16.51
C ARG A 585 18.08 8.32 -15.20
N GLY A 586 16.95 8.80 -14.77
CA GLY A 586 16.23 8.32 -13.59
C GLY A 586 14.76 8.67 -13.75
N VAL A 587 13.96 8.25 -12.79
CA VAL A 587 12.54 8.57 -12.78
C VAL A 587 12.36 10.05 -12.50
N ASP A 588 11.59 10.75 -13.34
CA ASP A 588 11.14 12.10 -13.06
C ASP A 588 10.18 12.10 -11.87
N ASN A 589 10.19 13.16 -11.07
CA ASN A 589 9.31 13.31 -9.91
C ASN A 589 7.87 13.62 -10.35
N THR A 590 7.32 12.78 -11.20
CA THR A 590 5.97 12.87 -11.76
C THR A 590 5.12 11.68 -11.30
N HIS A 591 3.81 11.79 -11.42
CA HIS A 591 2.88 10.72 -11.08
C HIS A 591 2.97 9.59 -12.13
N LEU A 592 3.48 8.43 -11.71
CA LEU A 592 3.56 7.23 -12.54
C LEU A 592 2.24 6.45 -12.45
N LEU A 593 1.40 6.60 -13.43
CA LEU A 593 0.10 5.92 -13.50
C LEU A 593 0.25 4.41 -13.72
N HIS A 594 -0.88 3.71 -13.73
CA HIS A 594 -0.92 2.27 -14.03
C HIS A 594 -0.42 1.99 -15.44
N ALA A 595 0.57 1.09 -15.55
CA ALA A 595 1.13 0.67 -16.82
C ALA A 595 1.83 -0.70 -16.65
N THR A 596 2.54 -1.18 -17.65
CA THR A 596 3.52 -2.26 -17.50
C THR A 596 4.93 -1.68 -17.23
N VAL A 597 5.84 -2.45 -16.64
CA VAL A 597 7.23 -1.99 -16.41
C VAL A 597 7.89 -1.53 -17.73
N PRO A 598 7.78 -2.27 -18.85
CA PRO A 598 8.35 -1.79 -20.12
C PRO A 598 7.74 -0.48 -20.63
N GLN A 599 6.46 -0.20 -20.36
CA GLN A 599 5.84 1.08 -20.72
C GLN A 599 6.39 2.20 -19.83
N LEU A 600 6.42 2.01 -18.49
CA LEU A 600 6.97 2.99 -17.58
C LEU A 600 8.43 3.33 -17.89
N ARG A 601 9.26 2.32 -18.22
CA ARG A 601 10.64 2.55 -18.66
C ARG A 601 10.71 3.43 -19.92
N ARG A 602 9.90 3.14 -20.94
CA ARG A 602 9.84 4.00 -22.14
C ARG A 602 9.41 5.42 -21.82
N ASP A 603 8.36 5.57 -21.00
CA ASP A 603 7.82 6.88 -20.65
C ASP A 603 8.82 7.72 -19.83
N GLN A 604 9.70 7.07 -19.07
CA GLN A 604 10.76 7.70 -18.26
C GLN A 604 12.12 7.75 -18.99
N GLY A 605 12.22 7.27 -20.22
CA GLY A 605 13.48 7.22 -20.99
C GLY A 605 14.52 6.28 -20.39
N LEU A 606 14.09 5.23 -19.71
CA LEU A 606 14.91 4.19 -19.10
C LEU A 606 14.99 2.92 -19.95
N ASP A 607 14.33 2.87 -21.10
CA ASP A 607 14.42 1.74 -22.01
C ASP A 607 15.73 1.75 -22.83
N ALA A 608 16.18 0.59 -23.24
CA ALA A 608 17.45 0.36 -23.94
C ALA A 608 17.65 1.24 -25.19
N HIS A 609 16.58 1.48 -25.96
CA HIS A 609 16.65 2.31 -27.18
C HIS A 609 16.95 3.77 -26.83
N THR A 610 16.23 4.33 -25.85
CA THR A 610 16.44 5.71 -25.40
C THR A 610 17.84 5.87 -24.80
N LEU A 611 18.29 4.92 -23.96
CA LEU A 611 19.62 4.95 -23.36
C LEU A 611 20.72 4.91 -24.45
N ALA A 612 20.59 4.05 -25.45
CA ALA A 612 21.53 4.00 -26.57
C ALA A 612 21.52 5.29 -27.40
N GLN A 613 20.35 5.87 -27.66
CA GLN A 613 20.21 7.12 -28.40
C GLN A 613 20.87 8.31 -27.68
N ASP A 614 20.71 8.39 -26.37
CA ASP A 614 21.35 9.44 -25.55
C ASP A 614 22.88 9.43 -25.64
N VAL A 615 23.46 8.23 -25.70
CA VAL A 615 24.91 8.07 -25.91
C VAL A 615 25.32 8.57 -27.29
N LEU A 616 24.54 8.27 -28.32
CA LEU A 616 24.84 8.63 -29.72
C LEU A 616 24.62 10.10 -30.03
N THR A 617 23.67 10.74 -29.32
CA THR A 617 23.36 12.16 -29.56
C THR A 617 24.51 13.01 -29.05
N ARG A 618 25.27 13.59 -29.98
CA ARG A 618 26.31 14.57 -29.69
C ARG A 618 25.64 15.93 -29.49
N ASN A 619 25.54 16.42 -28.27
CA ASN A 619 25.29 17.84 -27.99
C ASN A 619 26.61 18.56 -27.70
#